data_727655fb4a7768df20e1f8c55399221d
#
_entry.id   727655fb4a7768df20e1f8c55399221d
#
_cell.length_a   1.000
_cell.length_b   1.000
_cell.length_c   1.000
_cell.angle_alpha   90.00
_cell.angle_beta   90.00
_cell.angle_gamma   90.00
#
_symmetry.space_group_name_H-M   'P 1'
#
loop_
_entity.id
_entity.type
_entity.pdbx_description
1 polymer ?
#
loop_
_entity_poly.entity_id
_entity_poly.type
_entity_poly.pdbx_seq_one_letter_code
_entity_poly.pdbx_strand_id
1 'polypeptide(L)'
;MPEFNDGQEETGLPTSSHVETDVLIVGSGPAGASAALFLSTLGIDNIVITKYRWTANTPRAHITNQRAMEIFRDMGIEDQVLADATAHDLVGDTVFCTSIAGEEIGRIHTWGTRPDREADYRLASPCLTVDIPQTYLEPILVKNATVRGTQTRFSTEYLSHTQDDTGVTVRVRDRLTGHAYDIRAKYLIGADGARSRVAEDIGLPYEGAMDIAGSMNITFKADIASYVGHRPSVLYWVIQPGANVGGIGAGLVRMVRPWDEWLIVWGYDINSEPPVVDETEAIRIVRQLLGIPDLDVEITGTSLWGNNEMYATHLHKGRVFCAGDAVHRHPPSNGLGSNTSVQDSYNLAWKLAAVLRGQADPSLLDTYSAERAPVAKRIVTRANKSSREFVDLFQALGVLDAKDEDEMRALIEERKANTPEGAAKRAALVAAMETKNYEFNAHGVELGQFYESAAVLSDGTRPAPSRDEDLYHVMSTSPGAHLPHAWVGDNVTKLALMDLAPYTRWTLITGISGEDWAGAAEKVARDLGIPLETVVIGPGREVTDLYYDWAKLREVEESGAILVRPDKHVAWRSMSLADDPAAALRGALTQLLGKA
;
A
#
# COMPACT_ATOMS: atom_id res chain seq x y z
N MET A 1 1.48 29.47 -34.54
CA MET A 1 0.46 28.40 -34.52
C MET A 1 -0.14 28.31 -35.91
N PRO A 2 -0.03 27.21 -36.66
CA PRO A 2 -0.80 27.04 -37.88
C PRO A 2 -2.18 26.50 -37.54
N GLU A 3 -3.20 27.15 -38.06
CA GLU A 3 -4.59 26.73 -38.06
C GLU A 3 -4.73 25.39 -38.80
N PHE A 4 -5.34 24.39 -38.17
CA PHE A 4 -5.73 23.15 -38.81
C PHE A 4 -7.09 23.32 -39.49
N ASN A 5 -7.11 23.11 -40.78
CA ASN A 5 -8.26 23.18 -41.65
C ASN A 5 -9.12 21.91 -41.45
N ASP A 6 -10.36 22.09 -41.02
CA ASP A 6 -11.40 21.06 -40.98
C ASP A 6 -11.89 20.77 -42.40
N GLY A 7 -11.52 19.65 -42.96
CA GLY A 7 -12.07 19.19 -44.22
C GLY A 7 -11.20 18.15 -44.94
N GLN A 8 -11.17 16.92 -44.38
CA GLN A 8 -10.84 15.76 -45.23
C GLN A 8 -11.83 14.62 -44.94
N GLU A 9 -12.46 14.21 -46.03
CA GLU A 9 -13.36 13.05 -46.13
C GLU A 9 -12.70 11.80 -45.54
N GLU A 10 -13.49 11.03 -44.77
CA GLU A 10 -13.16 9.68 -44.29
C GLU A 10 -12.85 8.76 -45.49
N THR A 11 -11.59 8.62 -45.84
CA THR A 11 -11.13 7.48 -46.62
C THR A 11 -11.14 6.24 -45.76
N GLY A 12 -12.02 5.33 -46.09
CA GLY A 12 -12.26 4.07 -45.34
C GLY A 12 -11.00 3.26 -45.11
N LEU A 13 -10.44 3.41 -43.92
CA LEU A 13 -9.58 2.41 -43.29
C LEU A 13 -10.46 1.28 -42.74
N PRO A 14 -10.01 0.02 -42.75
CA PRO A 14 -10.84 -1.11 -42.37
C PRO A 14 -11.35 -0.92 -40.94
N THR A 15 -12.68 -0.99 -40.82
CA THR A 15 -13.45 -0.92 -39.60
C THR A 15 -12.89 -1.85 -38.53
N SER A 16 -12.54 -1.27 -37.38
CA SER A 16 -12.40 -1.82 -36.05
C SER A 16 -11.73 -3.20 -35.98
N SER A 17 -10.43 -3.23 -35.77
CA SER A 17 -9.84 -4.32 -34.99
C SER A 17 -10.47 -4.26 -33.59
N HIS A 18 -11.47 -5.10 -33.32
CA HIS A 18 -12.02 -5.22 -31.98
C HIS A 18 -10.89 -5.69 -31.07
N VAL A 19 -10.47 -4.81 -30.16
CA VAL A 19 -9.54 -5.19 -29.10
C VAL A 19 -10.37 -5.76 -27.97
N GLU A 20 -10.11 -7.02 -27.65
CA GLU A 20 -10.81 -7.72 -26.56
C GLU A 20 -9.82 -8.19 -25.50
N THR A 21 -10.26 -8.26 -24.26
CA THR A 21 -9.49 -8.78 -23.12
C THR A 21 -10.44 -9.27 -22.02
N ASP A 22 -9.94 -10.07 -21.08
CA ASP A 22 -10.73 -10.42 -19.90
C ASP A 22 -10.86 -9.22 -18.94
N VAL A 23 -9.77 -8.51 -18.69
CA VAL A 23 -9.77 -7.36 -17.78
C VAL A 23 -9.03 -6.18 -18.40
N LEU A 24 -9.70 -5.03 -18.46
CA LEU A 24 -9.05 -3.76 -18.80
C LEU A 24 -8.76 -2.98 -17.51
N ILE A 25 -7.55 -2.43 -17.40
CA ILE A 25 -7.09 -1.66 -16.25
C ILE A 25 -6.78 -0.24 -16.71
N VAL A 26 -7.37 0.76 -16.07
CA VAL A 26 -7.10 2.18 -16.33
C VAL A 26 -6.18 2.74 -15.25
N GLY A 27 -4.96 3.06 -15.63
CA GLY A 27 -3.89 3.53 -14.74
C GLY A 27 -2.82 2.49 -14.51
N SER A 28 -1.55 2.90 -14.54
CA SER A 28 -0.36 2.06 -14.34
C SER A 28 0.41 2.42 -13.06
N GLY A 29 -0.23 3.12 -12.12
CA GLY A 29 0.29 3.36 -10.78
C GLY A 29 0.31 2.10 -9.91
N PRO A 30 0.67 2.19 -8.61
CA PRO A 30 0.83 1.02 -7.75
C PRO A 30 -0.37 0.06 -7.77
N ALA A 31 -1.61 0.56 -7.74
CA ALA A 31 -2.80 -0.28 -7.82
C ALA A 31 -2.92 -0.99 -9.18
N GLY A 32 -2.88 -0.24 -10.29
CA GLY A 32 -3.12 -0.82 -11.62
C GLY A 32 -1.99 -1.73 -12.08
N ALA A 33 -0.74 -1.35 -11.86
CA ALA A 33 0.41 -2.19 -12.20
C ALA A 33 0.44 -3.49 -11.36
N SER A 34 0.04 -3.42 -10.09
CA SER A 34 -0.11 -4.60 -9.23
C SER A 34 -1.26 -5.48 -9.69
N ALA A 35 -2.44 -4.90 -10.03
CA ALA A 35 -3.56 -5.67 -10.58
C ALA A 35 -3.15 -6.43 -11.85
N ALA A 36 -2.42 -5.77 -12.76
CA ALA A 36 -1.89 -6.39 -13.96
C ALA A 36 -0.95 -7.55 -13.65
N LEU A 37 0.00 -7.35 -12.71
CA LEU A 37 0.92 -8.39 -12.28
C LEU A 37 0.18 -9.59 -11.69
N PHE A 38 -0.81 -9.37 -10.85
CA PHE A 38 -1.56 -10.44 -10.19
C PHE A 38 -2.43 -11.21 -11.20
N LEU A 39 -3.14 -10.52 -12.06
CA LEU A 39 -3.96 -11.14 -13.11
C LEU A 39 -3.11 -11.96 -14.09
N SER A 40 -1.98 -11.41 -14.56
CA SER A 40 -1.08 -12.14 -15.45
C SER A 40 -0.41 -13.33 -14.76
N THR A 41 -0.09 -13.23 -13.46
CA THR A 41 0.38 -14.38 -12.65
C THR A 41 -0.67 -15.49 -12.59
N LEU A 42 -1.95 -15.11 -12.56
CA LEU A 42 -3.06 -16.05 -12.61
C LEU A 42 -3.44 -16.47 -14.03
N GLY A 43 -2.73 -16.03 -15.08
CA GLY A 43 -3.01 -16.39 -16.47
C GLY A 43 -4.32 -15.78 -17.00
N ILE A 44 -4.73 -14.63 -16.49
CA ILE A 44 -5.89 -13.87 -16.97
C ILE A 44 -5.42 -12.81 -17.96
N ASP A 45 -6.01 -12.81 -19.16
CA ASP A 45 -5.70 -11.82 -20.18
C ASP A 45 -6.08 -10.42 -19.71
N ASN A 46 -5.11 -9.50 -19.78
CA ASN A 46 -5.36 -8.14 -19.32
C ASN A 46 -4.59 -7.10 -20.14
N ILE A 47 -5.21 -5.92 -20.24
CA ILE A 47 -4.62 -4.74 -20.87
C ILE A 47 -4.58 -3.62 -19.83
N VAL A 48 -3.43 -2.99 -19.67
CA VAL A 48 -3.29 -1.74 -18.90
C VAL A 48 -3.19 -0.57 -19.85
N ILE A 49 -4.00 0.45 -19.64
CA ILE A 49 -3.88 1.74 -20.34
C ILE A 49 -3.48 2.83 -19.36
N THR A 50 -2.65 3.76 -19.82
CA THR A 50 -2.31 4.97 -19.07
C THR A 50 -2.14 6.16 -20.01
N LYS A 51 -2.67 7.32 -19.60
CA LYS A 51 -2.53 8.57 -20.37
C LYS A 51 -1.10 9.12 -20.40
N TYR A 52 -0.22 8.62 -19.55
CA TYR A 52 1.17 9.02 -19.46
C TYR A 52 2.05 8.23 -20.45
N ARG A 53 3.20 8.82 -20.79
CA ARG A 53 4.17 8.20 -21.70
C ARG A 53 5.02 7.12 -21.04
N TRP A 54 5.09 7.14 -19.73
CA TRP A 54 5.90 6.23 -18.93
C TRP A 54 5.30 6.08 -17.52
N THR A 55 5.96 5.32 -16.65
CA THR A 55 5.67 5.20 -15.21
C THR A 55 5.91 6.52 -14.48
N ALA A 56 5.72 6.55 -13.16
CA ALA A 56 5.89 7.75 -12.35
C ALA A 56 7.26 8.42 -12.59
N ASN A 57 7.25 9.74 -12.70
CA ASN A 57 8.45 10.57 -12.85
C ASN A 57 8.75 11.42 -11.60
N THR A 58 7.96 11.23 -10.54
CA THR A 58 8.17 11.89 -9.25
C THR A 58 8.14 10.84 -8.15
N PRO A 59 9.05 10.92 -7.15
CA PRO A 59 9.11 9.99 -6.04
C PRO A 59 7.98 10.31 -5.05
N ARG A 60 6.78 9.77 -5.27
CA ARG A 60 5.60 10.04 -4.43
C ARG A 60 5.57 9.16 -3.19
N ALA A 61 5.24 7.89 -3.37
CA ALA A 61 5.24 6.89 -2.32
C ALA A 61 6.62 6.25 -2.22
N HIS A 62 7.03 5.93 -1.02
CA HIS A 62 8.34 5.35 -0.74
C HIS A 62 8.26 4.15 0.21
N ILE A 63 7.60 4.34 1.38
CA ILE A 63 7.54 3.27 2.39
C ILE A 63 6.73 2.11 1.86
N THR A 64 7.39 0.96 1.79
CA THR A 64 6.76 -0.31 1.44
C THR A 64 6.80 -1.19 2.69
N ASN A 65 5.63 -1.34 3.32
CA ASN A 65 5.48 -2.04 4.58
C ASN A 65 5.58 -3.57 4.42
N GLN A 66 5.63 -4.28 5.54
CA GLN A 66 5.78 -5.74 5.55
C GLN A 66 4.70 -6.43 4.71
N ARG A 67 3.42 -5.99 4.78
CA ARG A 67 2.34 -6.62 4.01
C ARG A 67 2.53 -6.50 2.50
N ALA A 68 2.96 -5.35 2.00
CA ALA A 68 3.26 -5.19 0.58
C ALA A 68 4.51 -6.00 0.16
N MET A 69 5.52 -6.08 1.02
CA MET A 69 6.70 -6.90 0.78
C MET A 69 6.38 -8.40 0.74
N GLU A 70 5.47 -8.88 1.61
CA GLU A 70 4.95 -10.26 1.56
C GLU A 70 4.26 -10.55 0.22
N ILE A 71 3.48 -9.60 -0.30
CA ILE A 71 2.84 -9.73 -1.61
C ILE A 71 3.88 -9.78 -2.72
N PHE A 72 4.91 -8.94 -2.67
CA PHE A 72 5.99 -8.97 -3.66
C PHE A 72 6.84 -10.25 -3.57
N ARG A 73 7.03 -10.80 -2.36
CA ARG A 73 7.62 -12.11 -2.15
C ARG A 73 6.79 -13.21 -2.80
N ASP A 74 5.50 -13.23 -2.57
CA ASP A 74 4.57 -14.21 -3.16
C ASP A 74 4.53 -14.11 -4.71
N MET A 75 4.76 -12.91 -5.24
CA MET A 75 4.91 -12.69 -6.69
C MET A 75 6.31 -13.03 -7.23
N GLY A 76 7.24 -13.40 -6.38
CA GLY A 76 8.63 -13.73 -6.78
C GLY A 76 9.41 -12.52 -7.31
N ILE A 77 9.10 -11.32 -6.81
CA ILE A 77 9.79 -10.07 -7.18
C ILE A 77 10.46 -9.37 -5.99
N GLU A 78 10.43 -9.97 -4.80
CA GLU A 78 11.03 -9.41 -3.58
C GLU A 78 12.49 -8.99 -3.80
N ASP A 79 13.31 -9.85 -4.38
CA ASP A 79 14.73 -9.55 -4.63
C ASP A 79 14.93 -8.35 -5.56
N GLN A 80 14.05 -8.16 -6.56
CA GLN A 80 14.11 -7.01 -7.46
C GLN A 80 13.75 -5.72 -6.71
N VAL A 81 12.76 -5.79 -5.81
CA VAL A 81 12.38 -4.65 -4.96
C VAL A 81 13.50 -4.31 -3.99
N LEU A 82 14.08 -5.31 -3.32
CA LEU A 82 15.20 -5.12 -2.37
C LEU A 82 16.46 -4.55 -3.04
N ALA A 83 16.74 -4.94 -4.29
CA ALA A 83 17.89 -4.41 -5.03
C ALA A 83 17.81 -2.91 -5.30
N ASP A 84 16.59 -2.38 -5.46
CA ASP A 84 16.33 -0.96 -5.72
C ASP A 84 15.88 -0.18 -4.47
N ALA A 85 15.59 -0.85 -3.37
CA ALA A 85 15.17 -0.21 -2.13
C ALA A 85 16.36 0.31 -1.31
N THR A 86 16.10 1.32 -0.48
CA THR A 86 17.00 1.67 0.62
C THR A 86 16.94 0.56 1.66
N ALA A 87 18.10 0.07 2.08
CA ALA A 87 18.21 -1.00 3.07
C ALA A 87 17.53 -0.61 4.40
N HIS A 88 16.95 -1.58 5.09
CA HIS A 88 16.16 -1.34 6.30
C HIS A 88 16.94 -0.61 7.41
N ASP A 89 18.24 -0.91 7.58
CA ASP A 89 19.11 -0.26 8.54
C ASP A 89 19.38 1.24 8.23
N LEU A 90 19.19 1.66 6.98
CA LEU A 90 19.29 3.05 6.56
C LEU A 90 17.93 3.80 6.57
N VAL A 91 16.82 3.09 6.71
CA VAL A 91 15.50 3.71 6.93
C VAL A 91 15.53 4.53 8.22
N GLY A 92 16.14 3.99 9.25
CA GLY A 92 16.56 4.72 10.46
C GLY A 92 15.39 5.34 11.21
N ASP A 93 15.55 6.61 11.51
CA ASP A 93 14.65 7.38 12.36
C ASP A 93 13.86 8.42 11.56
N THR A 94 12.85 8.99 12.16
CA THR A 94 12.36 10.32 11.82
C THR A 94 13.06 11.33 12.72
N VAL A 95 13.77 12.27 12.12
CA VAL A 95 14.57 13.28 12.84
C VAL A 95 13.85 14.63 12.80
N PHE A 96 13.76 15.29 13.95
CA PHE A 96 13.28 16.67 14.08
C PHE A 96 14.50 17.57 14.36
N CYS A 97 14.68 18.59 13.54
CA CYS A 97 15.87 19.45 13.61
C CYS A 97 15.56 20.90 13.22
N THR A 98 16.46 21.82 13.54
CA THR A 98 16.33 23.22 13.13
C THR A 98 16.72 23.44 11.67
N SER A 99 17.60 22.61 11.14
CA SER A 99 17.94 22.42 9.72
C SER A 99 18.71 21.11 9.59
N ILE A 100 18.98 20.64 8.37
CA ILE A 100 19.78 19.41 8.17
C ILE A 100 21.20 19.58 8.75
N ALA A 101 21.83 20.72 8.55
CA ALA A 101 23.14 21.03 9.14
C ALA A 101 23.05 21.58 10.58
N GLY A 102 21.83 21.78 11.07
CA GLY A 102 21.55 22.41 12.35
C GLY A 102 21.40 21.43 13.51
N GLU A 103 20.80 21.94 14.57
CA GLU A 103 20.63 21.21 15.81
C GLU A 103 19.48 20.19 15.71
N GLU A 104 19.71 19.00 16.25
CA GLU A 104 18.65 18.02 16.47
C GLU A 104 17.79 18.41 17.67
N ILE A 105 16.49 18.44 17.46
CA ILE A 105 15.48 18.69 18.50
C ILE A 105 15.10 17.37 19.18
N GLY A 106 15.00 16.29 18.38
CA GLY A 106 14.71 14.95 18.83
C GLY A 106 14.54 13.99 17.67
N ARG A 107 14.32 12.71 17.98
CA ARG A 107 14.08 11.67 16.98
C ARG A 107 13.15 10.58 17.49
N ILE A 108 12.53 9.86 16.58
CA ILE A 108 11.78 8.65 16.86
C ILE A 108 12.24 7.55 15.90
N HIS A 109 12.48 6.35 16.42
CA HIS A 109 12.73 5.16 15.61
C HIS A 109 11.44 4.74 14.88
N THR A 110 11.54 4.37 13.61
CA THR A 110 10.39 4.16 12.73
C THR A 110 10.36 2.74 12.18
N TRP A 111 9.18 2.26 11.84
CA TRP A 111 8.91 1.02 11.10
C TRP A 111 9.69 -0.21 11.59
N GLY A 112 9.76 -0.39 12.91
CA GLY A 112 10.41 -1.55 13.51
C GLY A 112 11.94 -1.45 13.63
N THR A 113 12.56 -0.29 13.34
CA THR A 113 14.01 -0.08 13.57
C THR A 113 14.37 0.11 15.05
N ARG A 114 13.37 0.38 15.90
CA ARG A 114 13.56 0.48 17.35
C ARG A 114 13.75 -0.91 17.97
N PRO A 115 14.80 -1.14 18.78
CA PRO A 115 15.11 -2.48 19.30
C PRO A 115 13.98 -3.18 20.05
N ASP A 116 13.14 -2.45 20.79
CA ASP A 116 11.98 -3.00 21.52
C ASP A 116 10.77 -3.29 20.62
N ARG A 117 10.74 -2.76 19.38
CA ARG A 117 9.70 -3.01 18.39
C ARG A 117 10.16 -3.96 17.28
N GLU A 118 11.46 -4.07 17.06
CA GLU A 118 12.05 -4.92 16.02
C GLU A 118 11.59 -6.39 16.15
N ALA A 119 11.50 -6.89 17.38
CA ALA A 119 11.02 -8.23 17.64
C ALA A 119 9.57 -8.44 17.19
N ASP A 120 8.68 -7.47 17.44
CA ASP A 120 7.28 -7.52 17.01
C ASP A 120 7.20 -7.65 15.48
N TYR A 121 7.98 -6.83 14.75
CA TYR A 121 8.01 -6.85 13.28
C TYR A 121 8.61 -8.15 12.73
N ARG A 122 9.73 -8.63 13.28
CA ARG A 122 10.39 -9.87 12.83
C ARG A 122 9.59 -11.14 13.14
N LEU A 123 8.78 -11.14 14.19
CA LEU A 123 7.89 -12.25 14.50
C LEU A 123 6.64 -12.27 13.63
N ALA A 124 6.17 -11.11 13.19
CA ALA A 124 4.93 -10.99 12.44
C ALA A 124 5.07 -11.30 10.94
N SER A 125 6.27 -11.18 10.37
CA SER A 125 6.49 -11.32 8.92
C SER A 125 7.91 -11.80 8.60
N PRO A 126 8.10 -12.59 7.52
CA PRO A 126 9.43 -12.91 7.01
C PRO A 126 10.11 -11.72 6.32
N CYS A 127 9.34 -10.68 6.00
CA CYS A 127 9.79 -9.49 5.29
C CYS A 127 9.98 -8.32 6.25
N LEU A 128 10.81 -7.35 5.87
CA LEU A 128 10.97 -6.09 6.58
C LEU A 128 10.33 -4.94 5.77
N THR A 129 9.99 -3.86 6.47
CA THR A 129 9.64 -2.60 5.81
C THR A 129 10.87 -2.04 5.10
N VAL A 130 10.71 -1.56 3.88
CA VAL A 130 11.77 -0.95 3.08
C VAL A 130 11.32 0.41 2.54
N ASP A 131 12.29 1.24 2.15
CA ASP A 131 12.02 2.49 1.44
C ASP A 131 12.39 2.31 -0.03
N ILE A 132 11.38 2.27 -0.92
CA ILE A 132 11.57 2.24 -2.37
C ILE A 132 10.69 3.31 -3.02
N PRO A 133 11.29 4.32 -3.67
CA PRO A 133 10.52 5.34 -4.37
C PRO A 133 9.61 4.75 -5.46
N GLN A 134 8.42 5.30 -5.63
CA GLN A 134 7.46 4.87 -6.65
C GLN A 134 8.05 4.86 -8.06
N THR A 135 8.99 5.76 -8.36
CA THR A 135 9.73 5.84 -9.63
C THR A 135 10.57 4.59 -9.93
N TYR A 136 10.93 3.82 -8.91
CA TYR A 136 11.66 2.55 -9.04
C TYR A 136 10.71 1.35 -8.93
N LEU A 137 9.69 1.42 -8.07
CA LEU A 137 8.75 0.32 -7.88
C LEU A 137 7.85 0.08 -9.11
N GLU A 138 7.28 1.14 -9.69
CA GLU A 138 6.38 0.98 -10.85
C GLU A 138 7.02 0.28 -12.05
N PRO A 139 8.26 0.61 -12.46
CA PRO A 139 8.96 -0.12 -13.53
C PRO A 139 9.12 -1.63 -13.23
N ILE A 140 9.38 -2.01 -11.97
CA ILE A 140 9.47 -3.42 -11.56
C ILE A 140 8.11 -4.11 -11.77
N LEU A 141 7.03 -3.49 -11.30
CA LEU A 141 5.67 -4.04 -11.44
C LEU A 141 5.26 -4.18 -12.90
N VAL A 142 5.41 -3.11 -13.70
CA VAL A 142 5.04 -3.10 -15.14
C VAL A 142 5.88 -4.11 -15.93
N LYS A 143 7.19 -4.18 -15.70
CA LYS A 143 8.08 -5.15 -16.34
C LYS A 143 7.62 -6.58 -16.06
N ASN A 144 7.40 -6.92 -14.79
CA ASN A 144 7.02 -8.27 -14.40
C ASN A 144 5.62 -8.65 -14.89
N ALA A 145 4.66 -7.71 -14.90
CA ALA A 145 3.34 -7.92 -15.49
C ALA A 145 3.45 -8.18 -17.01
N THR A 146 4.24 -7.38 -17.73
CA THR A 146 4.44 -7.51 -19.18
C THR A 146 5.10 -8.84 -19.54
N VAL A 147 6.14 -9.26 -18.81
CA VAL A 147 6.81 -10.57 -19.03
C VAL A 147 5.83 -11.74 -18.84
N ARG A 148 4.81 -11.58 -18.00
CA ARG A 148 3.77 -12.60 -17.74
C ARG A 148 2.54 -12.48 -18.65
N GLY A 149 2.55 -11.57 -19.65
CA GLY A 149 1.52 -11.51 -20.69
C GLY A 149 0.62 -10.27 -20.66
N THR A 150 0.74 -9.38 -19.69
CA THR A 150 0.02 -8.10 -19.69
C THR A 150 0.40 -7.26 -20.91
N GLN A 151 -0.59 -6.70 -21.61
CA GLN A 151 -0.38 -5.69 -22.64
C GLN A 151 -0.44 -4.29 -22.02
N THR A 152 0.67 -3.59 -21.97
CA THR A 152 0.71 -2.20 -21.45
C THR A 152 0.66 -1.21 -22.62
N ARG A 153 -0.33 -0.28 -22.59
CA ARG A 153 -0.51 0.78 -23.57
C ARG A 153 -0.30 2.15 -22.92
N PHE A 154 0.89 2.67 -23.06
CA PHE A 154 1.21 4.05 -22.68
C PHE A 154 0.55 5.04 -23.62
N SER A 155 0.47 6.31 -23.22
CA SER A 155 -0.16 7.40 -23.98
C SER A 155 -1.59 7.09 -24.45
N THR A 156 -2.29 6.19 -23.73
CA THR A 156 -3.66 5.79 -24.02
C THR A 156 -4.58 6.27 -22.91
N GLU A 157 -5.50 7.16 -23.26
CA GLU A 157 -6.39 7.85 -22.32
C GLU A 157 -7.78 7.20 -22.32
N TYR A 158 -8.31 6.91 -21.12
CA TYR A 158 -9.71 6.57 -20.92
C TYR A 158 -10.60 7.79 -21.20
N LEU A 159 -11.68 7.60 -21.96
CA LEU A 159 -12.65 8.64 -22.26
C LEU A 159 -14.00 8.38 -21.59
N SER A 160 -14.55 7.19 -21.75
CA SER A 160 -15.85 6.77 -21.19
C SER A 160 -16.00 5.26 -21.27
N HIS A 161 -17.05 4.72 -20.65
CA HIS A 161 -17.43 3.33 -20.82
C HIS A 161 -18.96 3.14 -20.83
N THR A 162 -19.37 2.00 -21.35
CA THR A 162 -20.70 1.43 -21.17
C THR A 162 -20.57 -0.02 -20.72
N GLN A 163 -21.52 -0.53 -19.95
CA GLN A 163 -21.53 -1.93 -19.54
C GLN A 163 -22.87 -2.60 -19.81
N ASP A 164 -22.81 -3.91 -20.04
CA ASP A 164 -23.97 -4.80 -20.20
C ASP A 164 -23.74 -6.10 -19.40
N ASP A 165 -24.65 -7.07 -19.53
CA ASP A 165 -24.59 -8.34 -18.79
C ASP A 165 -23.36 -9.19 -19.14
N THR A 166 -22.68 -8.93 -20.25
CA THR A 166 -21.54 -9.71 -20.74
C THR A 166 -20.19 -9.03 -20.57
N GLY A 167 -20.15 -7.69 -20.39
CA GLY A 167 -18.88 -6.98 -20.26
C GLY A 167 -19.00 -5.47 -20.25
N VAL A 168 -17.86 -4.83 -20.48
CA VAL A 168 -17.68 -3.37 -20.50
C VAL A 168 -17.05 -2.98 -21.83
N THR A 169 -17.60 -2.01 -22.53
CA THR A 169 -16.99 -1.39 -23.71
C THR A 169 -16.40 -0.05 -23.31
N VAL A 170 -15.10 0.10 -23.47
CA VAL A 170 -14.36 1.29 -23.03
C VAL A 170 -13.86 2.05 -24.23
N ARG A 171 -14.27 3.31 -24.35
CA ARG A 171 -13.76 4.25 -25.34
C ARG A 171 -12.45 4.84 -24.87
N VAL A 172 -11.40 4.70 -25.66
CA VAL A 172 -10.06 5.19 -25.37
C VAL A 172 -9.52 6.06 -26.51
N ARG A 173 -8.50 6.88 -26.19
CA ARG A 173 -7.82 7.71 -27.19
C ARG A 173 -6.31 7.52 -27.10
N ASP A 174 -5.67 7.19 -28.19
CA ASP A 174 -4.23 7.29 -28.33
C ASP A 174 -3.85 8.78 -28.38
N ARG A 175 -3.08 9.24 -27.40
CA ARG A 175 -2.70 10.65 -27.25
C ARG A 175 -1.59 11.09 -28.22
N LEU A 176 -0.89 10.14 -28.85
CA LEU A 176 0.15 10.45 -29.84
C LEU A 176 -0.46 10.72 -31.22
N THR A 177 -1.48 9.93 -31.60
CA THR A 177 -2.12 10.01 -32.91
C THR A 177 -3.46 10.74 -32.86
N GLY A 178 -4.07 10.90 -31.68
CA GLY A 178 -5.43 11.42 -31.52
C GLY A 178 -6.53 10.39 -31.84
N HIS A 179 -6.18 9.21 -32.35
CA HIS A 179 -7.14 8.18 -32.75
C HIS A 179 -7.90 7.62 -31.54
N ALA A 180 -9.23 7.59 -31.65
CA ALA A 180 -10.09 7.01 -30.62
C ALA A 180 -10.66 5.68 -31.11
N TYR A 181 -10.63 4.66 -30.22
CA TYR A 181 -11.12 3.31 -30.52
C TYR A 181 -11.72 2.67 -29.26
N ASP A 182 -12.39 1.53 -29.44
CA ASP A 182 -13.02 0.82 -28.35
C ASP A 182 -12.23 -0.43 -27.95
N ILE A 183 -12.23 -0.72 -26.64
CA ILE A 183 -11.73 -1.97 -26.06
C ILE A 183 -12.90 -2.64 -25.36
N ARG A 184 -13.17 -3.90 -25.71
CA ARG A 184 -14.15 -4.73 -25.02
C ARG A 184 -13.46 -5.57 -23.95
N ALA A 185 -13.98 -5.53 -22.71
CA ALA A 185 -13.47 -6.32 -21.59
C ALA A 185 -14.63 -6.99 -20.85
N LYS A 186 -14.38 -8.11 -20.17
CA LYS A 186 -15.36 -8.71 -19.26
C LYS A 186 -15.51 -7.90 -17.98
N TYR A 187 -14.40 -7.32 -17.51
CA TYR A 187 -14.36 -6.45 -16.33
C TYR A 187 -13.43 -5.24 -16.57
N LEU A 188 -13.72 -4.14 -15.88
CA LEU A 188 -12.91 -2.91 -15.87
C LEU A 188 -12.42 -2.62 -14.47
N ILE A 189 -11.12 -2.29 -14.32
CA ILE A 189 -10.53 -1.79 -13.08
C ILE A 189 -10.11 -0.35 -13.27
N GLY A 190 -10.73 0.60 -12.53
CA GLY A 190 -10.33 1.99 -12.43
C GLY A 190 -9.25 2.16 -11.34
N ALA A 191 -8.01 2.32 -11.76
CA ALA A 191 -6.85 2.60 -10.91
C ALA A 191 -6.17 3.92 -11.35
N ASP A 192 -6.99 4.90 -11.76
CA ASP A 192 -6.60 6.15 -12.41
C ASP A 192 -6.35 7.32 -11.43
N GLY A 193 -6.20 6.99 -10.14
CA GLY A 193 -5.71 7.88 -9.10
C GLY A 193 -6.79 8.76 -8.46
N ALA A 194 -6.36 9.75 -7.67
CA ALA A 194 -7.23 10.54 -6.80
C ALA A 194 -8.32 11.34 -7.53
N ARG A 195 -8.15 11.62 -8.82
CA ARG A 195 -9.16 12.26 -9.68
C ARG A 195 -9.68 11.27 -10.72
N SER A 196 -10.08 10.08 -10.24
CA SER A 196 -10.55 8.98 -11.08
C SER A 196 -11.81 9.33 -11.84
N ARG A 197 -11.71 9.30 -13.16
CA ARG A 197 -12.87 9.44 -14.05
C ARG A 197 -13.71 8.16 -14.08
N VAL A 198 -13.08 7.00 -13.93
CA VAL A 198 -13.81 5.72 -13.87
C VAL A 198 -14.74 5.70 -12.65
N ALA A 199 -14.24 6.11 -11.49
CA ALA A 199 -15.03 6.18 -10.26
C ALA A 199 -16.16 7.23 -10.33
N GLU A 200 -15.90 8.36 -10.99
CA GLU A 200 -16.91 9.39 -11.28
C GLU A 200 -18.01 8.86 -12.19
N ASP A 201 -17.65 8.24 -13.31
CA ASP A 201 -18.58 7.72 -14.32
C ASP A 201 -19.52 6.64 -13.76
N ILE A 202 -19.06 5.80 -12.83
CA ILE A 202 -19.94 4.83 -12.15
C ILE A 202 -20.70 5.40 -10.96
N GLY A 203 -20.34 6.64 -10.52
CA GLY A 203 -20.99 7.31 -9.41
C GLY A 203 -20.73 6.62 -8.07
N LEU A 204 -19.44 6.33 -7.74
CA LEU A 204 -19.10 5.73 -6.45
C LEU A 204 -19.52 6.66 -5.30
N PRO A 205 -20.08 6.10 -4.20
CA PRO A 205 -20.40 6.87 -3.01
C PRO A 205 -19.13 7.10 -2.17
N TYR A 206 -18.89 8.36 -1.80
CA TYR A 206 -17.75 8.76 -0.97
C TYR A 206 -18.21 9.42 0.33
N GLU A 207 -17.38 9.26 1.37
CA GLU A 207 -17.40 10.05 2.61
C GLU A 207 -16.10 10.83 2.74
N GLY A 208 -16.16 12.03 3.35
CA GLY A 208 -15.02 12.90 3.58
C GLY A 208 -14.93 14.08 2.63
N ALA A 209 -13.73 14.66 2.49
CA ALA A 209 -13.48 15.87 1.72
C ALA A 209 -12.18 15.79 0.92
N MET A 210 -12.18 16.50 -0.21
CA MET A 210 -10.99 16.70 -1.05
C MET A 210 -10.35 18.05 -0.75
N ASP A 211 -9.06 18.16 -1.05
CA ASP A 211 -8.30 19.41 -1.08
C ASP A 211 -8.42 20.20 0.26
N ILE A 212 -8.24 19.49 1.39
CA ILE A 212 -8.29 20.10 2.74
C ILE A 212 -7.04 20.93 3.07
N ALA A 213 -5.93 20.70 2.40
CA ALA A 213 -4.68 21.45 2.49
C ALA A 213 -3.87 21.29 1.21
N GLY A 214 -2.98 22.25 0.93
CA GLY A 214 -2.08 22.21 -0.21
C GLY A 214 -0.67 21.78 0.16
N SER A 215 0.00 21.04 -0.71
CA SER A 215 1.40 20.68 -0.58
C SER A 215 2.14 20.86 -1.90
N MET A 216 3.39 21.33 -1.80
CA MET A 216 4.31 21.46 -2.92
C MET A 216 5.51 20.55 -2.68
N ASN A 217 5.90 19.83 -3.72
CA ASN A 217 7.13 19.06 -3.76
C ASN A 217 8.20 19.82 -4.52
N ILE A 218 9.43 19.82 -3.99
CA ILE A 218 10.65 20.21 -4.69
C ILE A 218 11.57 19.00 -4.70
N THR A 219 11.85 18.42 -5.86
CA THR A 219 12.82 17.34 -6.03
C THR A 219 14.16 17.90 -6.48
N PHE A 220 15.26 17.42 -5.89
CA PHE A 220 16.58 17.94 -6.15
C PHE A 220 17.67 16.90 -5.92
N LYS A 221 18.84 17.16 -6.53
CA LYS A 221 20.08 16.44 -6.25
C LYS A 221 21.06 17.34 -5.52
N ALA A 222 21.67 16.81 -4.49
CA ALA A 222 22.76 17.43 -3.74
C ALA A 222 23.44 16.38 -2.85
N ASP A 223 24.76 16.32 -2.83
CA ASP A 223 25.49 15.47 -1.88
C ASP A 223 25.52 16.13 -0.50
N ILE A 224 24.79 15.54 0.43
CA ILE A 224 24.77 15.96 1.83
C ILE A 224 25.17 14.83 2.78
N ALA A 225 25.87 13.80 2.29
CA ALA A 225 26.32 12.65 3.07
C ALA A 225 27.07 13.05 4.37
N SER A 226 27.91 14.09 4.31
CA SER A 226 28.66 14.60 5.48
C SER A 226 27.77 15.16 6.60
N TYR A 227 26.55 15.58 6.28
CA TYR A 227 25.60 16.15 7.25
C TYR A 227 24.63 15.12 7.83
N VAL A 228 24.39 14.02 7.12
CA VAL A 228 23.36 13.03 7.50
C VAL A 228 23.91 11.65 7.84
N GLY A 229 25.14 11.31 7.38
CA GLY A 229 25.71 9.97 7.54
C GLY A 229 25.86 9.48 8.99
N HIS A 230 25.97 10.40 9.95
CA HIS A 230 26.03 10.08 11.39
C HIS A 230 24.62 9.85 12.02
N ARG A 231 23.56 10.20 11.31
CA ARG A 231 22.15 10.05 11.73
C ARG A 231 21.27 9.73 10.53
N PRO A 232 21.47 8.57 9.88
CA PRO A 232 20.72 8.18 8.71
C PRO A 232 19.23 8.16 9.01
N SER A 233 18.44 8.74 8.12
CA SER A 233 16.98 8.76 8.21
C SER A 233 16.38 8.98 6.84
N VAL A 234 15.19 8.45 6.60
CA VAL A 234 14.42 8.77 5.41
C VAL A 234 13.62 10.06 5.54
N LEU A 235 13.40 10.56 6.77
CA LEU A 235 12.58 11.75 7.04
C LEU A 235 13.26 12.69 8.02
N TYR A 236 13.39 13.96 7.62
CA TYR A 236 13.87 15.05 8.47
C TYR A 236 12.81 16.17 8.50
N TRP A 237 12.26 16.43 9.68
CA TRP A 237 11.33 17.52 9.91
C TRP A 237 12.10 18.76 10.37
N VAL A 238 12.16 19.75 9.50
CA VAL A 238 12.88 21.01 9.75
C VAL A 238 11.94 22.02 10.39
N ILE A 239 12.13 22.29 11.65
CA ILE A 239 11.33 23.25 12.43
C ILE A 239 12.06 24.59 12.45
N GLN A 240 11.73 25.44 11.51
CA GLN A 240 12.24 26.80 11.41
C GLN A 240 11.15 27.76 10.87
N PRO A 241 11.23 29.06 11.19
CA PRO A 241 10.30 30.06 10.67
C PRO A 241 10.34 30.12 9.15
N GLY A 242 9.17 30.35 8.53
CA GLY A 242 9.05 30.41 7.07
C GLY A 242 9.27 29.09 6.33
N ALA A 243 9.53 27.99 7.03
CA ALA A 243 9.68 26.67 6.42
C ALA A 243 8.35 26.08 5.93
N ASN A 244 7.24 26.68 6.27
CA ASN A 244 5.92 26.28 5.82
C ASN A 244 5.04 27.52 5.56
N VAL A 245 4.44 27.60 4.38
CA VAL A 245 3.49 28.64 4.01
C VAL A 245 2.12 28.25 4.56
N GLY A 246 1.86 28.60 5.77
CA GLY A 246 0.60 28.28 6.48
C GLY A 246 0.74 28.50 7.98
N GLY A 247 1.86 29.09 8.41
CA GLY A 247 2.08 29.55 9.78
C GLY A 247 2.65 28.51 10.75
N ILE A 248 2.82 27.26 10.34
CA ILE A 248 3.49 26.24 11.14
C ILE A 248 4.90 26.04 10.58
N GLY A 249 5.92 26.58 11.27
CA GLY A 249 7.31 26.54 10.82
C GLY A 249 7.92 25.13 10.80
N ALA A 250 7.52 24.32 9.84
CA ALA A 250 8.09 23.01 9.58
C ALA A 250 8.11 22.69 8.09
N GLY A 251 9.23 22.13 7.61
CA GLY A 251 9.38 21.58 6.26
C GLY A 251 9.87 20.15 6.33
N LEU A 252 9.36 19.27 5.49
CA LEU A 252 9.84 17.90 5.42
C LEU A 252 10.92 17.79 4.36
N VAL A 253 12.12 17.36 4.75
CA VAL A 253 13.18 16.93 3.84
C VAL A 253 13.21 15.40 3.84
N ARG A 254 12.96 14.80 2.69
CA ARG A 254 12.88 13.35 2.53
C ARG A 254 14.01 12.84 1.66
N MET A 255 14.69 11.81 2.10
CA MET A 255 15.64 11.08 1.29
C MET A 255 14.89 10.29 0.20
N VAL A 256 15.38 10.37 -1.04
CA VAL A 256 14.92 9.56 -2.18
C VAL A 256 15.94 8.47 -2.50
N ARG A 257 17.23 8.86 -2.53
CA ARG A 257 18.38 7.96 -2.61
C ARG A 257 19.47 8.42 -1.64
N PRO A 258 20.12 7.53 -0.91
CA PRO A 258 21.22 7.90 -0.03
C PRO A 258 22.46 8.30 -0.85
N TRP A 259 23.01 9.48 -0.74
CA TRP A 259 22.62 10.66 0.06
C TRP A 259 22.63 11.86 -0.89
N ASP A 260 22.17 11.66 -2.11
CA ASP A 260 22.32 12.58 -3.23
C ASP A 260 20.99 12.94 -3.93
N GLU A 261 19.90 12.16 -3.75
CA GLU A 261 18.59 12.50 -4.26
C GLU A 261 17.60 12.76 -3.13
N TRP A 262 16.89 13.88 -3.23
CA TRP A 262 16.08 14.41 -2.13
C TRP A 262 14.75 14.97 -2.62
N LEU A 263 13.79 15.03 -1.70
CA LEU A 263 12.48 15.64 -1.89
C LEU A 263 12.19 16.55 -0.69
N ILE A 264 11.80 17.80 -0.95
CA ILE A 264 11.18 18.67 0.05
C ILE A 264 9.67 18.62 -0.15
N VAL A 265 8.92 18.49 0.96
CA VAL A 265 7.49 18.72 1.00
C VAL A 265 7.22 19.98 1.80
N TRP A 266 6.53 20.92 1.17
CA TRP A 266 6.22 22.24 1.71
C TRP A 266 4.70 22.47 1.67
N GLY A 267 4.11 22.90 2.79
CA GLY A 267 2.68 23.21 2.84
C GLY A 267 2.35 24.59 2.28
N TYR A 268 1.16 24.75 1.70
CA TYR A 268 0.60 26.05 1.34
C TYR A 268 -0.92 26.07 1.56
N ASP A 269 -1.49 27.29 1.71
CA ASP A 269 -2.94 27.44 1.80
C ASP A 269 -3.59 27.15 0.43
N ILE A 270 -4.34 26.07 0.35
CA ILE A 270 -4.99 25.63 -0.89
C ILE A 270 -6.08 26.59 -1.39
N ASN A 271 -6.60 27.46 -0.50
CA ASN A 271 -7.58 28.47 -0.85
C ASN A 271 -6.95 29.77 -1.41
N SER A 272 -5.63 29.88 -1.34
CA SER A 272 -4.85 30.97 -1.92
C SER A 272 -4.39 30.64 -3.34
N GLU A 273 -3.85 31.62 -4.06
CA GLU A 273 -3.21 31.34 -5.35
C GLU A 273 -2.07 30.32 -5.15
N PRO A 274 -2.00 29.26 -5.97
CA PRO A 274 -0.93 28.28 -5.87
C PRO A 274 0.46 28.92 -5.98
N PRO A 275 1.44 28.54 -5.15
CA PRO A 275 2.76 29.10 -5.20
C PRO A 275 3.44 28.80 -6.56
N VAL A 276 3.99 29.84 -7.16
CA VAL A 276 4.85 29.72 -8.34
C VAL A 276 6.29 29.79 -7.88
N VAL A 277 6.99 28.65 -7.96
CA VAL A 277 8.38 28.54 -7.51
C VAL A 277 9.24 28.27 -8.75
N ASP A 278 10.03 29.26 -9.13
CA ASP A 278 11.07 29.09 -10.17
C ASP A 278 12.30 28.38 -9.59
N GLU A 279 13.26 28.06 -10.44
CA GLU A 279 14.47 27.34 -10.03
C GLU A 279 15.28 28.10 -8.97
N THR A 280 15.36 29.42 -9.06
CA THR A 280 16.09 30.27 -8.11
C THR A 280 15.47 30.21 -6.72
N GLU A 281 14.14 30.33 -6.67
CA GLU A 281 13.42 30.25 -5.41
C GLU A 281 13.43 28.81 -4.84
N ALA A 282 13.37 27.78 -5.69
CA ALA A 282 13.51 26.40 -5.27
C ALA A 282 14.89 26.14 -4.61
N ILE A 283 15.97 26.60 -5.23
CA ILE A 283 17.33 26.52 -4.67
C ILE A 283 17.41 27.26 -3.33
N ARG A 284 16.81 28.46 -3.24
CA ARG A 284 16.77 29.23 -2.00
C ARG A 284 16.09 28.45 -0.88
N ILE A 285 14.93 27.85 -1.14
CA ILE A 285 14.19 27.03 -0.18
C ILE A 285 15.02 25.82 0.27
N VAL A 286 15.62 25.11 -0.69
CA VAL A 286 16.49 23.96 -0.40
C VAL A 286 17.62 24.37 0.54
N ARG A 287 18.38 25.40 0.20
CA ARG A 287 19.51 25.90 1.01
C ARG A 287 19.07 26.36 2.40
N GLN A 288 17.92 27.00 2.50
CA GLN A 288 17.35 27.43 3.78
C GLN A 288 17.03 26.24 4.68
N LEU A 289 16.27 25.24 4.19
CA LEU A 289 15.89 24.07 4.99
C LEU A 289 17.10 23.20 5.35
N LEU A 290 18.07 23.10 4.46
CA LEU A 290 19.28 22.35 4.76
C LEU A 290 20.22 23.12 5.69
N GLY A 291 20.13 24.45 5.75
CA GLY A 291 21.04 25.28 6.54
C GLY A 291 22.44 25.33 5.93
N ILE A 292 22.56 25.20 4.62
CA ILE A 292 23.84 25.14 3.86
C ILE A 292 23.78 26.17 2.73
N PRO A 293 24.18 27.43 2.96
CA PRO A 293 23.97 28.53 2.02
C PRO A 293 24.62 28.35 0.65
N ASP A 294 25.79 27.70 0.60
CA ASP A 294 26.60 27.55 -0.61
C ASP A 294 26.50 26.15 -1.23
N LEU A 295 25.48 25.35 -0.81
CA LEU A 295 25.29 24.00 -1.35
C LEU A 295 25.05 24.04 -2.87
N ASP A 296 25.76 23.18 -3.61
CA ASP A 296 25.46 22.94 -5.01
C ASP A 296 24.18 22.10 -5.13
N VAL A 297 23.18 22.62 -5.84
CA VAL A 297 21.82 22.04 -5.92
C VAL A 297 21.37 21.99 -7.37
N GLU A 298 21.00 20.81 -7.84
CA GLU A 298 20.31 20.59 -9.11
C GLU A 298 18.82 20.36 -8.84
N ILE A 299 17.94 21.28 -9.24
CA ILE A 299 16.49 21.08 -9.15
C ILE A 299 16.04 20.13 -10.27
N THR A 300 15.40 19.02 -9.89
CA THR A 300 14.90 18.02 -10.86
C THR A 300 13.41 18.15 -11.15
N GLY A 301 12.66 18.88 -10.31
CA GLY A 301 11.26 19.17 -10.56
C GLY A 301 10.53 19.80 -9.39
N THR A 302 9.37 20.39 -9.70
CA THR A 302 8.40 20.91 -8.72
C THR A 302 7.01 20.38 -9.07
N SER A 303 6.16 20.16 -8.07
CA SER A 303 4.78 19.74 -8.27
C SER A 303 3.87 20.12 -7.12
N LEU A 304 2.62 20.45 -7.42
CA LEU A 304 1.58 20.76 -6.44
C LEU A 304 0.60 19.60 -6.32
N TRP A 305 0.09 19.40 -5.10
CA TRP A 305 -0.94 18.41 -4.82
C TRP A 305 -1.78 18.80 -3.61
N GLY A 306 -3.01 18.24 -3.52
CA GLY A 306 -3.93 18.47 -2.41
C GLY A 306 -3.91 17.33 -1.40
N ASN A 307 -3.95 17.66 -0.12
CA ASN A 307 -4.20 16.70 0.94
C ASN A 307 -5.70 16.41 1.02
N ASN A 308 -6.05 15.15 1.24
CA ASN A 308 -7.42 14.69 1.19
C ASN A 308 -7.78 13.86 2.42
N GLU A 309 -9.06 13.86 2.78
CA GLU A 309 -9.66 12.95 3.77
C GLU A 309 -10.92 12.34 3.15
N MET A 310 -10.75 11.38 2.23
CA MET A 310 -11.89 10.84 1.48
C MET A 310 -11.73 9.34 1.22
N TYR A 311 -12.80 8.58 1.39
CA TYR A 311 -12.84 7.15 1.05
C TYR A 311 -14.20 6.78 0.44
N ALA A 312 -14.19 5.78 -0.44
CA ALA A 312 -15.40 5.21 -1.02
C ALA A 312 -16.00 4.17 -0.07
N THR A 313 -17.34 4.18 0.08
CA THR A 313 -18.07 3.19 0.90
C THR A 313 -18.41 1.93 0.12
N HIS A 314 -18.39 2.00 -1.22
CA HIS A 314 -18.45 0.87 -2.15
C HIS A 314 -17.38 1.04 -3.21
N LEU A 315 -16.80 -0.06 -3.68
CA LEU A 315 -15.62 -0.02 -4.54
C LEU A 315 -15.91 -0.50 -5.98
N HIS A 316 -17.15 -0.81 -6.30
CA HIS A 316 -17.54 -1.26 -7.63
C HIS A 316 -19.01 -0.98 -7.94
N LYS A 317 -19.36 -1.05 -9.23
CA LYS A 317 -20.73 -1.05 -9.73
C LYS A 317 -20.83 -1.94 -10.97
N GLY A 318 -21.58 -3.05 -10.84
CA GLY A 318 -21.65 -4.05 -11.90
C GLY A 318 -20.27 -4.66 -12.19
N ARG A 319 -19.80 -4.50 -13.42
CA ARG A 319 -18.52 -5.06 -13.89
C ARG A 319 -17.33 -4.09 -13.80
N VAL A 320 -17.52 -2.94 -13.18
CA VAL A 320 -16.51 -1.89 -13.04
C VAL A 320 -16.10 -1.77 -11.57
N PHE A 321 -14.82 -2.01 -11.30
CA PHE A 321 -14.18 -1.97 -9.98
C PHE A 321 -13.23 -0.80 -9.91
N CYS A 322 -13.01 -0.23 -8.72
CA CYS A 322 -11.99 0.78 -8.49
C CYS A 322 -11.04 0.37 -7.36
N ALA A 323 -9.78 0.82 -7.43
CA ALA A 323 -8.74 0.47 -6.48
C ALA A 323 -7.75 1.63 -6.25
N GLY A 324 -7.08 1.62 -5.11
CA GLY A 324 -6.07 2.61 -4.73
C GLY A 324 -6.63 4.01 -4.53
N ASP A 325 -5.91 5.04 -4.96
CA ASP A 325 -6.33 6.44 -4.78
C ASP A 325 -7.67 6.78 -5.44
N ALA A 326 -8.16 5.93 -6.34
CA ALA A 326 -9.52 6.07 -6.85
C ALA A 326 -10.57 5.88 -5.76
N VAL A 327 -10.28 5.12 -4.70
CA VAL A 327 -11.23 4.78 -3.64
C VAL A 327 -10.81 5.23 -2.23
N HIS A 328 -9.54 5.56 -1.99
CA HIS A 328 -9.07 6.11 -0.71
C HIS A 328 -7.99 7.18 -0.92
N ARG A 329 -8.21 8.36 -0.37
CA ARG A 329 -7.39 9.55 -0.56
C ARG A 329 -7.08 10.16 0.79
N HIS A 330 -5.80 10.21 1.14
CA HIS A 330 -5.35 10.70 2.44
C HIS A 330 -3.95 11.32 2.33
N PRO A 331 -3.50 12.10 3.33
CA PRO A 331 -2.13 12.59 3.36
C PRO A 331 -1.13 11.42 3.43
N PRO A 332 0.13 11.64 3.06
CA PRO A 332 1.17 10.59 3.04
C PRO A 332 1.55 10.05 4.43
N SER A 333 1.01 10.62 5.50
CA SER A 333 1.19 10.15 6.87
C SER A 333 0.95 8.65 6.99
N ASN A 334 1.73 7.96 7.80
CA ASN A 334 1.78 6.50 7.97
C ASN A 334 2.35 5.72 6.77
N GLY A 335 2.55 6.30 5.59
CA GLY A 335 3.04 5.58 4.41
C GLY A 335 2.09 4.48 3.91
N LEU A 336 0.77 4.62 4.08
CA LEU A 336 -0.21 3.54 3.82
C LEU A 336 -0.74 3.49 2.39
N GLY A 337 -0.72 4.60 1.63
CA GLY A 337 -1.46 4.73 0.37
C GLY A 337 -1.07 3.70 -0.70
N SER A 338 0.20 3.64 -1.09
CA SER A 338 0.67 2.68 -2.09
C SER A 338 0.55 1.24 -1.60
N ASN A 339 0.83 0.99 -0.33
CA ASN A 339 0.69 -0.31 0.30
C ASN A 339 -0.75 -0.84 0.25
N THR A 340 -1.72 0.00 0.57
CA THR A 340 -3.14 -0.34 0.48
C THR A 340 -3.58 -0.52 -0.96
N SER A 341 -3.06 0.29 -1.90
CA SER A 341 -3.31 0.16 -3.34
C SER A 341 -2.88 -1.21 -3.88
N VAL A 342 -1.71 -1.70 -3.47
CA VAL A 342 -1.22 -3.06 -3.81
C VAL A 342 -2.16 -4.13 -3.22
N GLN A 343 -2.57 -3.97 -1.96
CA GLN A 343 -3.43 -4.92 -1.26
C GLN A 343 -4.86 -4.97 -1.84
N ASP A 344 -5.43 -3.84 -2.29
CA ASP A 344 -6.73 -3.81 -2.97
C ASP A 344 -6.69 -4.69 -4.20
N SER A 345 -5.67 -4.52 -5.03
CA SER A 345 -5.48 -5.30 -6.25
C SER A 345 -5.21 -6.77 -5.96
N TYR A 346 -4.48 -7.07 -4.88
CA TYR A 346 -4.22 -8.45 -4.44
C TYR A 346 -5.49 -9.16 -3.98
N ASN A 347 -6.37 -8.46 -3.28
CA ASN A 347 -7.67 -8.99 -2.86
C ASN A 347 -8.63 -9.19 -4.06
N LEU A 348 -8.64 -8.27 -5.04
CA LEU A 348 -9.56 -8.29 -6.17
C LEU A 348 -9.17 -9.34 -7.25
N ALA A 349 -7.89 -9.44 -7.60
CA ALA A 349 -7.48 -10.16 -8.80
C ALA A 349 -7.74 -11.67 -8.71
N TRP A 350 -7.55 -12.34 -7.56
CA TRP A 350 -7.87 -13.77 -7.44
C TRP A 350 -9.38 -14.04 -7.51
N LYS A 351 -10.20 -13.12 -7.02
CA LYS A 351 -11.67 -13.21 -7.09
C LYS A 351 -12.15 -13.10 -8.53
N LEU A 352 -11.61 -12.12 -9.28
CA LEU A 352 -11.87 -12.00 -10.73
C LEU A 352 -11.44 -13.24 -11.49
N ALA A 353 -10.25 -13.78 -11.19
CA ALA A 353 -9.77 -15.01 -11.83
C ALA A 353 -10.67 -16.22 -11.53
N ALA A 354 -11.10 -16.39 -10.29
CA ALA A 354 -12.02 -17.47 -9.92
C ALA A 354 -13.37 -17.38 -10.65
N VAL A 355 -13.94 -16.18 -10.76
CA VAL A 355 -15.20 -15.94 -11.48
C VAL A 355 -15.02 -16.13 -12.99
N LEU A 356 -13.97 -15.59 -13.58
CA LEU A 356 -13.67 -15.71 -15.02
C LEU A 356 -13.46 -17.16 -15.45
N ARG A 357 -12.96 -18.01 -14.58
CA ARG A 357 -12.77 -19.46 -14.79
C ARG A 357 -14.00 -20.30 -14.46
N GLY A 358 -15.11 -19.69 -14.00
CA GLY A 358 -16.29 -20.42 -13.55
C GLY A 358 -16.10 -21.20 -12.23
N GLN A 359 -15.02 -20.94 -11.52
CA GLN A 359 -14.70 -21.57 -10.23
C GLN A 359 -15.55 -21.01 -9.08
N ALA A 360 -16.00 -19.76 -9.20
CA ALA A 360 -16.86 -19.10 -8.23
C ALA A 360 -18.05 -18.42 -8.91
N ASP A 361 -19.11 -18.20 -8.14
CA ASP A 361 -20.24 -17.37 -8.56
C ASP A 361 -19.83 -15.88 -8.59
N PRO A 362 -20.38 -15.05 -9.48
CA PRO A 362 -20.10 -13.62 -9.52
C PRO A 362 -20.32 -12.87 -8.20
N SER A 363 -21.18 -13.35 -7.31
CA SER A 363 -21.39 -12.78 -5.97
C SER A 363 -20.12 -12.76 -5.10
N LEU A 364 -19.11 -13.59 -5.40
CA LEU A 364 -17.81 -13.50 -4.75
C LEU A 364 -17.18 -12.10 -4.91
N LEU A 365 -17.46 -11.41 -6.02
CA LEU A 365 -16.90 -10.08 -6.30
C LEU A 365 -17.45 -9.00 -5.37
N ASP A 366 -18.67 -9.16 -4.82
CA ASP A 366 -19.25 -8.22 -3.86
C ASP A 366 -18.44 -8.17 -2.56
N THR A 367 -17.73 -9.26 -2.24
CA THR A 367 -16.85 -9.33 -1.06
C THR A 367 -15.65 -8.39 -1.14
N TYR A 368 -15.29 -7.90 -2.34
CA TYR A 368 -14.25 -6.89 -2.49
C TYR A 368 -14.58 -5.60 -1.73
N SER A 369 -15.78 -5.06 -1.95
CA SER A 369 -16.22 -3.88 -1.20
C SER A 369 -16.38 -4.16 0.29
N ALA A 370 -16.95 -5.30 0.66
CA ALA A 370 -17.15 -5.67 2.06
C ALA A 370 -15.83 -5.76 2.85
N GLU A 371 -14.76 -6.21 2.21
CA GLU A 371 -13.45 -6.39 2.84
C GLU A 371 -12.58 -5.12 2.76
N ARG A 372 -12.60 -4.40 1.63
CA ARG A 372 -11.64 -3.31 1.40
C ARG A 372 -12.16 -1.92 1.75
N ALA A 373 -13.48 -1.67 1.72
CA ALA A 373 -14.01 -0.36 2.13
C ALA A 373 -13.76 -0.05 3.63
N PRO A 374 -13.92 -1.01 4.58
CA PRO A 374 -13.53 -0.77 5.97
C PRO A 374 -12.04 -0.48 6.16
N VAL A 375 -11.17 -1.15 5.39
CA VAL A 375 -9.73 -0.86 5.40
C VAL A 375 -9.46 0.55 4.89
N ALA A 376 -10.07 0.95 3.76
CA ALA A 376 -9.96 2.30 3.21
C ALA A 376 -10.36 3.36 4.25
N LYS A 377 -11.49 3.18 4.95
CA LYS A 377 -11.92 4.06 6.03
C LYS A 377 -10.89 4.14 7.16
N ARG A 378 -10.38 2.98 7.64
CA ARG A 378 -9.40 2.93 8.74
C ARG A 378 -8.13 3.68 8.40
N ILE A 379 -7.55 3.44 7.21
CA ILE A 379 -6.29 4.09 6.81
C ILE A 379 -6.45 5.60 6.59
N VAL A 380 -7.54 6.04 5.94
CA VAL A 380 -7.82 7.46 5.73
C VAL A 380 -7.99 8.17 7.07
N THR A 381 -8.77 7.59 7.99
CA THR A 381 -8.97 8.14 9.34
C THR A 381 -7.66 8.22 10.12
N ARG A 382 -6.84 7.14 10.11
CA ARG A 382 -5.56 7.10 10.85
C ARG A 382 -4.56 8.09 10.29
N ALA A 383 -4.36 8.13 8.97
CA ALA A 383 -3.41 9.02 8.35
C ALA A 383 -3.74 10.50 8.61
N ASN A 384 -5.01 10.88 8.53
CA ASN A 384 -5.43 12.25 8.84
C ASN A 384 -5.30 12.59 10.33
N LYS A 385 -5.58 11.63 11.22
CA LYS A 385 -5.34 11.82 12.66
C LYS A 385 -3.84 12.01 12.94
N SER A 386 -2.96 11.19 12.37
CA SER A 386 -1.50 11.31 12.48
C SER A 386 -0.99 12.65 11.97
N SER A 387 -1.55 13.15 10.86
CA SER A 387 -1.20 14.48 10.33
C SER A 387 -1.59 15.59 11.31
N ARG A 388 -2.76 15.52 11.93
CA ARG A 388 -3.21 16.50 12.93
C ARG A 388 -2.39 16.45 14.23
N GLU A 389 -1.91 15.30 14.64
CA GLU A 389 -1.09 15.08 15.84
C GLU A 389 0.30 15.76 15.78
N PHE A 390 0.73 16.33 14.64
CA PHE A 390 1.89 17.20 14.57
C PHE A 390 1.74 18.49 15.39
N VAL A 391 0.53 18.95 15.59
CA VAL A 391 0.25 20.14 16.41
C VAL A 391 0.78 19.97 17.83
N ASP A 392 0.70 18.77 18.40
CA ASP A 392 1.17 18.48 19.77
C ASP A 392 2.68 18.76 19.91
N LEU A 393 3.45 18.45 18.87
CA LEU A 393 4.89 18.70 18.86
C LEU A 393 5.20 20.20 18.83
N PHE A 394 4.47 20.97 18.03
CA PHE A 394 4.62 22.43 17.97
C PHE A 394 4.17 23.11 19.26
N GLN A 395 3.10 22.60 19.90
CA GLN A 395 2.69 23.06 21.23
C GLN A 395 3.75 22.76 22.29
N ALA A 396 4.33 21.57 22.31
CA ALA A 396 5.39 21.19 23.25
C ALA A 396 6.62 22.09 23.13
N LEU A 397 6.94 22.54 21.92
CA LEU A 397 8.01 23.50 21.65
C LEU A 397 7.58 24.95 21.95
N GLY A 398 6.29 25.23 22.06
CA GLY A 398 5.74 26.58 22.27
C GLY A 398 5.79 27.47 21.03
N VAL A 399 5.94 26.89 19.83
CA VAL A 399 6.21 27.66 18.60
C VAL A 399 4.95 28.03 17.83
N LEU A 400 3.77 27.55 18.23
CA LEU A 400 2.50 27.85 17.54
C LEU A 400 2.14 29.33 17.57
N ASP A 401 2.46 30.02 18.66
CA ASP A 401 2.11 31.41 18.90
C ASP A 401 3.30 32.38 18.65
N ALA A 402 4.42 31.86 18.13
CA ALA A 402 5.60 32.67 17.83
C ALA A 402 5.27 33.72 16.75
N LYS A 403 5.59 34.97 17.02
CA LYS A 403 5.26 36.12 16.17
C LYS A 403 6.27 36.32 15.03
N ASP A 404 7.50 35.89 15.26
CA ASP A 404 8.62 36.05 14.33
C ASP A 404 9.68 34.98 14.54
N GLU A 405 10.73 35.04 13.72
CA GLU A 405 11.84 34.07 13.73
C GLU A 405 12.63 34.07 15.03
N ASP A 406 12.84 35.24 15.59
CA ASP A 406 13.67 35.39 16.80
C ASP A 406 12.93 34.82 18.01
N GLU A 407 11.60 35.09 18.11
CA GLU A 407 10.76 34.50 19.15
C GLU A 407 10.68 32.98 19.02
N MET A 408 10.48 32.44 17.82
CA MET A 408 10.45 30.99 17.59
C MET A 408 11.76 30.32 18.00
N ARG A 409 12.90 30.92 17.64
CA ARG A 409 14.22 30.43 18.00
C ARG A 409 14.43 30.46 19.51
N ALA A 410 14.04 31.54 20.16
CA ALA A 410 14.12 31.69 21.61
C ALA A 410 13.27 30.62 22.33
N LEU A 411 12.04 30.35 21.86
CA LEU A 411 11.15 29.33 22.41
C LEU A 411 11.72 27.91 22.27
N ILE A 412 12.36 27.62 21.15
CA ILE A 412 13.05 26.32 20.95
C ILE A 412 14.26 26.21 21.92
N GLU A 413 15.01 27.30 22.15
CA GLU A 413 16.13 27.32 23.07
C GLU A 413 15.75 27.14 24.55
N GLU A 414 14.57 27.60 24.98
CA GLU A 414 14.11 27.47 26.37
C GLU A 414 14.14 26.02 26.89
N ARG A 415 13.95 25.02 26.02
CA ARG A 415 14.05 23.59 26.41
C ARG A 415 15.43 23.20 26.96
N LYS A 416 16.47 23.97 26.65
CA LYS A 416 17.85 23.72 27.12
C LYS A 416 18.09 24.27 28.50
N ALA A 417 17.21 25.15 29.01
CA ALA A 417 17.40 25.78 30.29
C ALA A 417 17.40 24.75 31.44
N ASN A 418 18.30 24.91 32.37
CA ASN A 418 18.35 24.13 33.63
C ASN A 418 17.38 24.72 34.68
N THR A 419 16.09 24.79 34.30
CA THR A 419 15.00 25.32 35.14
C THR A 419 13.86 24.32 35.14
N PRO A 420 12.88 24.43 36.08
CA PRO A 420 11.66 23.62 36.07
C PRO A 420 10.89 23.77 34.77
N GLU A 421 10.82 24.95 34.17
CA GLU A 421 10.14 25.24 32.92
C GLU A 421 10.84 24.55 31.74
N GLY A 422 12.16 24.61 31.66
CA GLY A 422 12.95 23.88 30.67
C GLY A 422 12.77 22.35 30.78
N ALA A 423 12.72 21.83 32.01
CA ALA A 423 12.43 20.43 32.26
C ALA A 423 11.02 20.03 31.83
N ALA A 424 10.02 20.87 32.08
CA ALA A 424 8.64 20.66 31.66
C ALA A 424 8.52 20.63 30.13
N LYS A 425 9.18 21.55 29.41
CA LYS A 425 9.21 21.56 27.93
C LYS A 425 9.85 20.28 27.37
N ARG A 426 10.95 19.81 27.92
CA ARG A 426 11.56 18.54 27.51
C ARG A 426 10.63 17.36 27.73
N ALA A 427 9.95 17.30 28.87
CA ALA A 427 8.98 16.23 29.14
C ALA A 427 7.78 16.27 28.19
N ALA A 428 7.24 17.46 27.90
CA ALA A 428 6.16 17.66 26.93
C ALA A 428 6.59 17.23 25.51
N LEU A 429 7.81 17.58 25.10
CA LEU A 429 8.36 17.18 23.80
C LEU A 429 8.49 15.65 23.69
N VAL A 430 8.99 14.98 24.71
CA VAL A 430 9.08 13.50 24.74
C VAL A 430 7.68 12.89 24.60
N ALA A 431 6.69 13.40 25.35
CA ALA A 431 5.31 12.91 25.27
C ALA A 431 4.71 13.12 23.87
N ALA A 432 4.92 14.29 23.26
CA ALA A 432 4.46 14.57 21.89
C ALA A 432 5.15 13.67 20.86
N MET A 433 6.43 13.35 21.03
CA MET A 433 7.14 12.40 20.17
C MET A 433 6.63 10.97 20.32
N GLU A 434 6.31 10.52 21.54
CA GLU A 434 5.72 9.18 21.74
C GLU A 434 4.38 9.04 21.01
N THR A 435 3.59 10.11 20.86
CA THR A 435 2.35 10.10 20.08
C THR A 435 2.61 9.80 18.60
N LYS A 436 3.79 10.14 18.08
CA LYS A 436 4.17 9.87 16.68
C LYS A 436 4.41 8.38 16.39
N ASN A 437 4.44 7.50 17.40
CA ASN A 437 4.39 6.06 17.16
C ASN A 437 3.16 5.64 16.35
N TYR A 438 2.03 6.33 16.50
CA TYR A 438 0.82 6.09 15.72
C TYR A 438 0.95 6.44 14.22
N GLU A 439 1.98 7.19 13.85
CA GLU A 439 2.32 7.44 12.45
C GLU A 439 3.40 6.49 11.94
N PHE A 440 4.44 6.25 12.73
CA PHE A 440 5.66 5.59 12.25
C PHE A 440 5.80 4.13 12.69
N ASN A 441 4.96 3.65 13.61
CA ASN A 441 4.99 2.28 14.12
C ASN A 441 3.58 1.69 14.24
N ALA A 442 2.67 2.03 13.32
CA ALA A 442 1.29 1.59 13.31
C ALA A 442 1.12 0.16 12.78
N HIS A 443 1.85 -0.78 13.35
CA HIS A 443 1.96 -2.17 12.91
C HIS A 443 0.60 -2.90 12.88
N GLY A 444 -0.30 -2.58 13.83
CA GLY A 444 -1.65 -3.10 13.85
C GLY A 444 -2.52 -2.60 12.71
N VAL A 445 -2.31 -1.35 12.23
CA VAL A 445 -2.99 -0.82 11.03
C VAL A 445 -2.45 -1.47 9.76
N GLU A 446 -1.15 -1.72 9.70
CA GLU A 446 -0.47 -2.28 8.52
C GLU A 446 -0.82 -3.76 8.28
N LEU A 447 -0.77 -4.60 9.33
CA LEU A 447 -0.97 -6.05 9.25
C LEU A 447 -2.27 -6.55 9.88
N GLY A 448 -2.87 -5.82 10.82
CA GLY A 448 -4.03 -6.24 11.59
C GLY A 448 -5.37 -6.10 10.84
N GLN A 449 -5.38 -6.29 9.52
CA GLN A 449 -6.61 -6.29 8.73
C GLN A 449 -7.38 -7.59 8.98
N PHE A 450 -8.66 -7.46 9.31
CA PHE A 450 -9.56 -8.57 9.57
C PHE A 450 -10.78 -8.47 8.65
N TYR A 451 -11.06 -9.53 7.90
CA TYR A 451 -12.14 -9.54 6.92
C TYR A 451 -13.40 -10.22 7.45
N GLU A 452 -14.53 -9.55 7.22
CA GLU A 452 -15.87 -10.07 7.48
C GLU A 452 -16.68 -9.95 6.19
N SER A 453 -16.87 -11.09 5.52
CA SER A 453 -17.59 -11.14 4.24
C SER A 453 -18.09 -12.55 3.96
N ALA A 454 -18.83 -12.74 2.88
CA ALA A 454 -19.23 -14.07 2.42
C ALA A 454 -18.04 -14.95 1.97
N ALA A 455 -16.84 -14.37 1.75
CA ALA A 455 -15.62 -15.11 1.45
C ALA A 455 -14.85 -15.53 2.72
N VAL A 456 -15.49 -15.45 3.90
CA VAL A 456 -14.99 -15.89 5.21
C VAL A 456 -16.11 -16.58 5.98
N LEU A 457 -15.88 -17.79 6.42
CA LEU A 457 -16.82 -18.52 7.29
C LEU A 457 -16.37 -18.38 8.75
N SER A 458 -16.99 -17.41 9.43
CA SER A 458 -16.71 -17.16 10.85
C SER A 458 -17.10 -18.35 11.72
N ASP A 459 -16.23 -18.72 12.64
CA ASP A 459 -16.50 -19.67 13.73
C ASP A 459 -16.87 -18.96 15.04
N GLY A 460 -17.11 -17.66 14.98
CA GLY A 460 -17.43 -16.82 16.15
C GLY A 460 -16.19 -16.35 16.93
N THR A 461 -14.99 -16.76 16.55
CA THR A 461 -13.76 -16.30 17.18
C THR A 461 -13.21 -15.03 16.54
N ARG A 462 -12.35 -14.35 17.26
CA ARG A 462 -11.57 -13.20 16.80
C ARG A 462 -10.15 -13.28 17.36
N PRO A 463 -9.18 -12.59 16.74
CA PRO A 463 -7.87 -12.42 17.36
C PRO A 463 -8.00 -11.90 18.79
N ALA A 464 -7.09 -12.31 19.65
CA ALA A 464 -7.05 -11.82 21.02
C ALA A 464 -6.99 -10.28 21.04
N PRO A 465 -7.57 -9.60 22.05
CA PRO A 465 -7.47 -8.15 22.16
C PRO A 465 -6.01 -7.69 22.18
N SER A 466 -5.66 -6.72 21.33
CA SER A 466 -4.37 -6.05 21.37
C SER A 466 -4.30 -5.08 22.55
N ARG A 467 -3.09 -4.84 23.07
CA ARG A 467 -2.84 -3.75 24.04
C ARG A 467 -3.09 -2.37 23.43
N ASP A 468 -2.95 -2.24 22.11
CA ASP A 468 -3.35 -1.11 21.29
C ASP A 468 -3.48 -1.59 19.84
N GLU A 469 -4.70 -1.46 19.27
CA GLU A 469 -5.04 -2.04 17.96
C GLU A 469 -4.37 -1.32 16.77
N ASP A 470 -3.94 -0.07 16.95
CA ASP A 470 -3.22 0.64 15.90
C ASP A 470 -1.72 0.32 15.94
N LEU A 471 -1.14 0.19 17.14
CA LEU A 471 0.30 0.01 17.32
C LEU A 471 0.77 -1.45 17.21
N TYR A 472 -0.06 -2.43 17.57
CA TYR A 472 0.39 -3.82 17.71
C TYR A 472 -0.49 -4.79 16.92
N HIS A 473 0.16 -5.55 16.05
CA HIS A 473 -0.47 -6.68 15.36
C HIS A 473 -0.59 -7.89 16.30
N VAL A 474 -1.72 -8.57 16.23
CA VAL A 474 -1.95 -9.85 16.92
C VAL A 474 -2.15 -10.94 15.88
N MET A 475 -1.23 -11.88 15.84
CA MET A 475 -1.31 -13.04 14.96
C MET A 475 -2.40 -14.01 15.43
N SER A 476 -3.22 -14.52 14.50
CA SER A 476 -4.30 -15.46 14.79
C SER A 476 -4.68 -16.23 13.52
N THR A 477 -5.24 -17.42 13.70
CA THR A 477 -5.87 -18.19 12.62
C THR A 477 -7.41 -18.10 12.66
N SER A 478 -7.97 -17.15 13.41
CA SER A 478 -9.40 -16.87 13.36
C SER A 478 -9.82 -16.56 11.93
N PRO A 479 -10.92 -17.14 11.39
CA PRO A 479 -11.38 -16.86 10.04
C PRO A 479 -11.59 -15.37 9.82
N GLY A 480 -10.96 -14.83 8.77
CA GLY A 480 -10.87 -13.39 8.47
C GLY A 480 -9.50 -12.77 8.79
N ALA A 481 -8.69 -13.39 9.64
CA ALA A 481 -7.34 -12.94 9.93
C ALA A 481 -6.36 -13.26 8.80
N HIS A 482 -5.30 -12.47 8.70
CA HIS A 482 -4.13 -12.81 7.88
C HIS A 482 -3.42 -14.04 8.45
N LEU A 483 -2.94 -14.94 7.57
CA LEU A 483 -2.20 -16.14 7.97
C LEU A 483 -0.97 -15.75 8.82
N PRO A 484 -0.84 -16.24 10.07
CA PRO A 484 0.30 -15.93 10.92
C PRO A 484 1.63 -16.36 10.30
N HIS A 485 2.67 -15.59 10.57
CA HIS A 485 4.02 -15.98 10.18
C HIS A 485 4.60 -17.01 11.15
N ALA A 486 5.19 -18.07 10.59
CA ALA A 486 6.05 -19.00 11.29
C ALA A 486 7.15 -19.48 10.34
N TRP A 487 8.32 -19.83 10.89
CA TRP A 487 9.37 -20.46 10.11
C TRP A 487 9.20 -21.97 10.09
N VAL A 488 9.16 -22.52 8.89
CA VAL A 488 9.04 -23.96 8.63
C VAL A 488 10.18 -24.45 7.74
N GLY A 489 10.37 -25.75 7.66
CA GLY A 489 11.38 -26.36 6.79
C GLY A 489 10.79 -27.47 5.94
N ASP A 490 11.22 -27.59 4.67
CA ASP A 490 10.82 -28.63 3.72
C ASP A 490 11.86 -29.74 3.58
N ASN A 491 12.64 -30.03 4.62
CA ASN A 491 13.79 -30.95 4.66
C ASN A 491 15.08 -30.43 3.98
N VAL A 492 15.02 -29.36 3.21
CA VAL A 492 16.15 -28.76 2.49
C VAL A 492 16.32 -27.30 2.81
N THR A 493 15.21 -26.56 2.87
CA THR A 493 15.19 -25.10 2.91
C THR A 493 14.35 -24.61 4.08
N LYS A 494 14.79 -23.53 4.71
CA LYS A 494 13.96 -22.74 5.65
C LYS A 494 13.01 -21.86 4.84
N LEU A 495 11.71 -22.01 5.09
CA LEU A 495 10.62 -21.31 4.41
C LEU A 495 9.78 -20.52 5.41
N ALA A 496 9.15 -19.46 4.95
CA ALA A 496 8.05 -18.87 5.69
C ALA A 496 6.75 -19.67 5.46
N LEU A 497 5.91 -19.78 6.46
CA LEU A 497 4.63 -20.50 6.34
C LEU A 497 3.81 -20.00 5.14
N MET A 498 3.83 -18.70 4.88
CA MET A 498 3.14 -18.09 3.76
C MET A 498 3.63 -18.58 2.38
N ASP A 499 4.88 -19.02 2.26
CA ASP A 499 5.43 -19.55 1.00
C ASP A 499 4.76 -20.88 0.60
N LEU A 500 4.17 -21.60 1.56
CA LEU A 500 3.42 -22.83 1.33
C LEU A 500 1.98 -22.58 0.85
N ALA A 501 1.49 -21.34 0.93
CA ALA A 501 0.16 -20.95 0.49
C ALA A 501 0.24 -19.91 -0.65
N PRO A 502 0.73 -20.29 -1.86
CA PRO A 502 0.94 -19.34 -2.95
C PRO A 502 -0.36 -18.77 -3.50
N TYR A 503 -0.27 -17.58 -4.10
CA TYR A 503 -1.41 -16.81 -4.64
C TYR A 503 -2.24 -17.56 -5.70
N THR A 504 -1.67 -18.57 -6.31
CA THR A 504 -2.28 -19.30 -7.43
C THR A 504 -3.30 -20.35 -7.01
N ARG A 505 -3.45 -20.62 -5.71
CA ARG A 505 -4.32 -21.71 -5.21
C ARG A 505 -4.84 -21.44 -3.80
N TRP A 506 -5.85 -22.18 -3.42
CA TRP A 506 -6.24 -22.39 -2.02
C TRP A 506 -5.28 -23.35 -1.35
N THR A 507 -5.02 -23.17 -0.07
CA THR A 507 -4.17 -24.07 0.70
C THR A 507 -4.88 -24.53 1.97
N LEU A 508 -4.90 -25.84 2.19
CA LEU A 508 -5.39 -26.44 3.43
C LEU A 508 -4.19 -26.84 4.28
N ILE A 509 -4.05 -26.25 5.45
CA ILE A 509 -2.95 -26.55 6.37
C ILE A 509 -3.49 -27.42 7.50
N THR A 510 -2.82 -28.55 7.75
CA THR A 510 -3.15 -29.48 8.84
C THR A 510 -1.88 -29.98 9.52
N GLY A 511 -2.02 -30.77 10.57
CA GLY A 511 -0.90 -31.37 11.28
C GLY A 511 -0.97 -32.89 11.31
N ILE A 512 -0.23 -33.50 12.22
CA ILE A 512 -0.23 -34.95 12.46
C ILE A 512 -1.64 -35.39 12.89
N SER A 513 -2.06 -36.57 12.43
CA SER A 513 -3.43 -37.10 12.60
C SER A 513 -4.52 -36.33 11.86
N GLY A 514 -4.13 -35.39 10.98
CA GLY A 514 -5.02 -34.69 10.06
C GLY A 514 -4.81 -35.10 8.61
N GLU A 515 -4.05 -36.15 8.34
CA GLU A 515 -3.69 -36.59 6.98
C GLU A 515 -4.91 -36.95 6.13
N ASP A 516 -6.02 -37.37 6.74
CA ASP A 516 -7.27 -37.65 6.00
C ASP A 516 -7.84 -36.41 5.30
N TRP A 517 -7.49 -35.20 5.76
CA TRP A 517 -7.79 -33.95 5.05
C TRP A 517 -7.16 -33.89 3.67
N ALA A 518 -6.00 -34.50 3.45
CA ALA A 518 -5.32 -34.47 2.14
C ALA A 518 -6.16 -35.19 1.06
N GLY A 519 -6.60 -36.42 1.36
CA GLY A 519 -7.48 -37.16 0.45
C GLY A 519 -8.83 -36.49 0.22
N ALA A 520 -9.37 -35.87 1.27
CA ALA A 520 -10.59 -35.06 1.20
C ALA A 520 -10.42 -33.85 0.28
N ALA A 521 -9.32 -33.11 0.45
CA ALA A 521 -8.99 -31.93 -0.36
C ALA A 521 -8.81 -32.28 -1.84
N GLU A 522 -8.07 -33.33 -2.17
CA GLU A 522 -7.92 -33.80 -3.56
C GLU A 522 -9.26 -34.14 -4.23
N LYS A 523 -10.15 -34.80 -3.51
CA LYS A 523 -11.49 -35.12 -4.01
C LYS A 523 -12.31 -33.85 -4.24
N VAL A 524 -12.34 -32.95 -3.27
CA VAL A 524 -13.12 -31.70 -3.33
C VAL A 524 -12.57 -30.78 -4.42
N ALA A 525 -11.24 -30.67 -4.56
CA ALA A 525 -10.59 -29.89 -5.62
C ALA A 525 -11.02 -30.34 -7.01
N ARG A 526 -11.00 -31.66 -7.27
CA ARG A 526 -11.46 -32.23 -8.55
C ARG A 526 -12.95 -31.95 -8.79
N ASP A 527 -13.80 -32.16 -7.79
CA ASP A 527 -15.24 -32.03 -7.92
C ASP A 527 -15.70 -30.58 -8.16
N LEU A 528 -15.01 -29.62 -7.52
CA LEU A 528 -15.30 -28.19 -7.67
C LEU A 528 -14.50 -27.50 -8.80
N GLY A 529 -13.51 -28.18 -9.37
CA GLY A 529 -12.64 -27.63 -10.42
C GLY A 529 -11.78 -26.46 -9.95
N ILE A 530 -11.32 -26.49 -8.69
CA ILE A 530 -10.51 -25.42 -8.09
C ILE A 530 -9.09 -25.90 -7.78
N PRO A 531 -8.08 -25.04 -7.85
CA PRO A 531 -6.74 -25.35 -7.38
C PRO A 531 -6.71 -25.32 -5.84
N LEU A 532 -6.53 -26.47 -5.22
CA LEU A 532 -6.42 -26.65 -3.77
C LEU A 532 -5.35 -27.67 -3.47
N GLU A 533 -4.48 -27.35 -2.55
CA GLU A 533 -3.41 -28.27 -2.08
C GLU A 533 -3.41 -28.34 -0.56
N THR A 534 -2.98 -29.48 -0.03
CA THR A 534 -2.88 -29.70 1.42
C THR A 534 -1.42 -29.72 1.84
N VAL A 535 -1.12 -29.04 2.94
CA VAL A 535 0.19 -29.02 3.60
C VAL A 535 0.04 -29.67 4.97
N VAL A 536 0.82 -30.71 5.24
CA VAL A 536 0.84 -31.39 6.55
C VAL A 536 2.12 -30.98 7.27
N ILE A 537 1.96 -30.28 8.41
CA ILE A 537 3.09 -29.76 9.19
C ILE A 537 3.27 -30.59 10.46
N GLY A 538 4.46 -31.16 10.62
CA GLY A 538 4.77 -31.90 11.84
C GLY A 538 6.07 -32.72 11.77
N PRO A 539 6.56 -33.26 12.88
CA PRO A 539 7.74 -34.11 12.91
C PRO A 539 7.60 -35.32 11.98
N GLY A 540 8.61 -35.54 11.13
CA GLY A 540 8.61 -36.66 10.17
C GLY A 540 7.67 -36.50 8.99
N ARG A 541 7.15 -35.29 8.74
CA ARG A 541 6.41 -34.89 7.55
C ARG A 541 7.32 -34.11 6.60
N GLU A 542 6.84 -33.83 5.38
CA GLU A 542 7.57 -33.02 4.41
C GLU A 542 7.86 -31.61 4.97
N VAL A 543 6.96 -31.09 5.78
CA VAL A 543 7.09 -29.77 6.39
C VAL A 543 7.18 -29.91 7.91
N THR A 544 8.22 -29.30 8.46
CA THR A 544 8.48 -29.30 9.91
C THR A 544 8.39 -27.87 10.47
N ASP A 545 7.73 -27.69 11.62
CA ASP A 545 7.75 -26.45 12.40
C ASP A 545 9.11 -26.29 13.07
N LEU A 546 9.93 -25.35 12.62
CA LEU A 546 11.35 -25.26 13.02
C LEU A 546 11.54 -24.77 14.45
N TYR A 547 10.65 -23.92 14.95
CA TYR A 547 10.80 -23.27 16.24
C TYR A 547 9.59 -23.52 17.17
N TYR A 548 8.68 -24.40 16.78
CA TYR A 548 7.40 -24.64 17.44
C TYR A 548 6.52 -23.39 17.58
N ASP A 549 6.70 -22.43 16.69
CA ASP A 549 5.87 -21.22 16.66
C ASP A 549 4.52 -21.49 16.00
N TRP A 550 4.49 -22.26 14.91
CA TRP A 550 3.24 -22.67 14.29
C TRP A 550 2.37 -23.48 15.25
N ALA A 551 2.95 -24.38 16.04
CA ALA A 551 2.24 -25.15 17.04
C ALA A 551 1.50 -24.29 18.07
N LYS A 552 2.02 -23.08 18.37
CA LYS A 552 1.38 -22.09 19.25
C LYS A 552 0.34 -21.24 18.52
N LEU A 553 0.64 -20.87 17.26
CA LEU A 553 -0.14 -19.91 16.48
C LEU A 553 -1.34 -20.52 15.75
N ARG A 554 -1.32 -21.81 15.47
CA ARG A 554 -2.37 -22.48 14.69
C ARG A 554 -3.76 -22.44 15.32
N GLU A 555 -3.86 -22.33 16.65
CA GLU A 555 -5.11 -22.22 17.44
C GLU A 555 -6.11 -23.38 17.22
N VAL A 556 -5.75 -24.41 16.50
CA VAL A 556 -6.52 -25.64 16.28
C VAL A 556 -5.72 -26.86 16.78
N GLU A 557 -6.37 -28.01 16.96
CA GLU A 557 -5.68 -29.26 17.30
C GLU A 557 -4.76 -29.69 16.14
N GLU A 558 -3.84 -30.64 16.39
CA GLU A 558 -2.96 -31.16 15.34
C GLU A 558 -3.72 -31.80 14.19
N SER A 559 -4.83 -32.47 14.49
CA SER A 559 -5.73 -33.06 13.51
C SER A 559 -6.67 -32.06 12.85
N GLY A 560 -6.71 -30.82 13.31
CA GLY A 560 -7.54 -29.76 12.75
C GLY A 560 -7.04 -29.30 11.37
N ALA A 561 -7.83 -28.44 10.73
CA ALA A 561 -7.49 -27.90 9.42
C ALA A 561 -7.78 -26.40 9.34
N ILE A 562 -6.93 -25.69 8.58
CA ILE A 562 -7.05 -24.26 8.32
C ILE A 562 -7.04 -24.06 6.81
N LEU A 563 -8.14 -23.51 6.26
CA LEU A 563 -8.26 -23.20 4.84
C LEU A 563 -7.83 -21.75 4.59
N VAL A 564 -6.79 -21.59 3.81
CA VAL A 564 -6.19 -20.30 3.47
C VAL A 564 -6.56 -19.92 2.04
N ARG A 565 -7.02 -18.67 1.88
CA ARG A 565 -7.34 -18.06 0.58
C ARG A 565 -6.06 -17.73 -0.19
N PRO A 566 -6.17 -17.52 -1.53
CA PRO A 566 -5.04 -17.06 -2.34
C PRO A 566 -4.38 -15.78 -1.80
N ASP A 567 -5.14 -14.85 -1.21
CA ASP A 567 -4.63 -13.60 -0.63
C ASP A 567 -4.14 -13.70 0.83
N LYS A 568 -3.83 -14.94 1.29
CA LYS A 568 -3.26 -15.23 2.61
C LYS A 568 -4.18 -14.93 3.79
N HIS A 569 -5.49 -14.84 3.60
CA HIS A 569 -6.42 -14.77 4.71
C HIS A 569 -7.02 -16.14 5.01
N VAL A 570 -7.23 -16.42 6.29
CA VAL A 570 -7.93 -17.62 6.74
C VAL A 570 -9.40 -17.51 6.37
N ALA A 571 -9.88 -18.43 5.54
CA ALA A 571 -11.28 -18.43 5.11
C ALA A 571 -12.18 -19.25 6.03
N TRP A 572 -11.63 -20.34 6.57
CA TRP A 572 -12.34 -21.32 7.38
C TRP A 572 -11.35 -22.16 8.16
N ARG A 573 -11.77 -22.75 9.28
CA ARG A 573 -11.02 -23.77 10.02
C ARG A 573 -11.91 -24.81 10.66
N SER A 574 -11.35 -26.00 10.88
CA SER A 574 -11.90 -27.06 11.72
C SER A 574 -11.00 -27.26 12.91
N MET A 575 -11.56 -27.26 14.12
CA MET A 575 -10.77 -27.36 15.35
C MET A 575 -10.06 -28.70 15.49
N SER A 576 -10.65 -29.77 14.95
CA SER A 576 -10.12 -31.15 14.94
C SER A 576 -10.50 -31.83 13.62
N LEU A 577 -10.04 -33.07 13.43
CA LEU A 577 -10.47 -33.89 12.29
C LEU A 577 -11.98 -34.10 12.34
N ALA A 578 -12.67 -33.77 11.25
CA ALA A 578 -14.10 -33.97 11.13
C ALA A 578 -14.43 -35.47 10.86
N ASP A 579 -15.60 -35.92 11.25
CA ASP A 579 -16.08 -37.30 10.97
C ASP A 579 -16.11 -37.59 9.46
N ASP A 580 -16.48 -36.59 8.65
CA ASP A 580 -16.38 -36.60 7.17
C ASP A 580 -15.65 -35.34 6.69
N PRO A 581 -14.31 -35.39 6.57
CA PRO A 581 -13.52 -34.24 6.15
C PRO A 581 -13.90 -33.74 4.75
N ALA A 582 -14.29 -34.65 3.84
CA ALA A 582 -14.67 -34.26 2.47
C ALA A 582 -16.00 -33.49 2.45
N ALA A 583 -16.99 -33.92 3.24
CA ALA A 583 -18.26 -33.19 3.35
C ALA A 583 -18.07 -31.82 4.01
N ALA A 584 -17.29 -31.74 5.09
CA ALA A 584 -17.01 -30.50 5.80
C ALA A 584 -16.30 -29.48 4.89
N LEU A 585 -15.22 -29.88 4.22
CA LEU A 585 -14.45 -29.02 3.32
C LEU A 585 -15.26 -28.61 2.08
N ARG A 586 -16.05 -29.53 1.50
CA ARG A 586 -16.95 -29.23 0.38
C ARG A 586 -17.99 -28.18 0.78
N GLY A 587 -18.64 -28.36 1.93
CA GLY A 587 -19.62 -27.42 2.44
C GLY A 587 -19.03 -26.02 2.60
N ALA A 588 -17.83 -25.94 3.21
CA ALA A 588 -17.12 -24.68 3.38
C ALA A 588 -16.80 -24.01 2.04
N LEU A 589 -16.15 -24.73 1.11
CA LEU A 589 -15.75 -24.16 -0.18
C LEU A 589 -16.96 -23.79 -1.07
N THR A 590 -18.05 -24.56 -1.02
CA THR A 590 -19.26 -24.23 -1.77
C THR A 590 -19.85 -22.90 -1.32
N GLN A 591 -19.89 -22.64 0.00
CA GLN A 591 -20.34 -21.36 0.54
C GLN A 591 -19.38 -20.22 0.19
N LEU A 592 -18.05 -20.40 0.41
CA LEU A 592 -17.03 -19.40 0.13
C LEU A 592 -16.97 -18.96 -1.34
N LEU A 593 -17.32 -19.87 -2.26
CA LEU A 593 -17.35 -19.62 -3.71
C LEU A 593 -18.72 -19.15 -4.21
N GLY A 594 -19.70 -18.93 -3.32
CA GLY A 594 -21.06 -18.51 -3.67
C GLY A 594 -21.86 -19.54 -4.46
N LYS A 595 -21.52 -20.84 -4.35
CA LYS A 595 -22.15 -21.95 -5.08
C LYS A 595 -23.15 -22.76 -4.20
N ALA A 596 -23.50 -22.23 -3.02
CA ALA A 596 -24.38 -22.89 -2.06
C ALA A 596 -25.86 -22.81 -2.48
#